data_648973409e0602ab8c2206e4ae8705e1
#
_entry.id   648973409e0602ab8c2206e4ae8705e1
#
_cell.length_a   1.000
_cell.length_b   1.000
_cell.length_c   1.000
_cell.angle_alpha   90.00
_cell.angle_beta   90.00
_cell.angle_gamma   90.00
#
_symmetry.space_group_name_H-M   'P 1'
#
loop_
_entity.id
_entity.type
_entity.pdbx_description
1 polymer ?
#
loop_
_entity_poly.entity_id
_entity_poly.type
_entity_poly.pdbx_seq_one_letter_code
_entity_poly.pdbx_strand_id
1 'polypeptide(L)'
;RGLGDVYKRQKLLVDFDNDAAFERIVNVPTRGIGAKTLDNVREHARAENISLWKAAESISKDNLKKSSRALSHFIEIVSQLKADTENKGLGEIFDEIINTTGLKDFHAKEPGEKGRSRKENLEELVSAASGFNPIGEDADDDRNELEIFLDQASLDAGENQADIDEDAIQMMTLHSAKGLEFPLVFMAGCEEGLFPHKRSLEDPRQLAEERRLCYVGITRAMERLY
;
A
#
# COMPACT_ATOMS: atom_id res chain seq x y z
N ARG A 1 -2.34 4.55 -3.21
CA ARG A 1 -0.86 4.61 -3.39
C ARG A 1 -0.10 4.25 -2.10
N GLY A 2 -0.51 4.73 -0.89
CA GLY A 2 0.19 4.45 0.37
C GLY A 2 0.28 2.97 0.73
N LEU A 3 -0.83 2.24 0.65
CA LEU A 3 -0.89 0.79 0.92
C LEU A 3 0.01 -0.01 -0.03
N GLY A 4 -0.03 0.28 -1.33
CA GLY A 4 0.85 -0.37 -2.29
C GLY A 4 2.35 -0.13 -2.06
N ASP A 5 2.70 1.00 -1.46
CA ASP A 5 4.10 1.31 -1.13
C ASP A 5 4.58 0.52 0.11
N VAL A 6 3.71 0.24 1.10
CA VAL A 6 4.01 -0.65 2.23
C VAL A 6 4.12 -2.09 1.74
N TYR A 7 3.15 -2.56 0.97
CA TYR A 7 3.13 -3.90 0.38
C TYR A 7 4.42 -4.24 -0.41
N LYS A 8 4.93 -3.30 -1.22
CA LYS A 8 6.19 -3.51 -1.95
C LYS A 8 7.42 -3.59 -1.04
N ARG A 9 7.40 -2.88 0.12
CA ARG A 9 8.47 -3.01 1.13
C ARG A 9 8.50 -4.40 1.72
N GLN A 10 7.35 -4.92 2.07
CA GLN A 10 7.22 -6.27 2.62
C GLN A 10 7.67 -7.33 1.62
N LYS A 11 7.24 -7.23 0.36
CA LYS A 11 7.73 -8.13 -0.69
C LYS A 11 9.25 -8.13 -0.82
N LEU A 12 9.90 -6.97 -0.65
CA LEU A 12 11.35 -6.91 -0.67
C LEU A 12 11.99 -7.51 0.59
N LEU A 13 11.32 -7.44 1.76
CA LEU A 13 11.82 -8.10 2.99
C LEU A 13 11.74 -9.62 2.89
N VAL A 14 10.69 -10.15 2.26
CA VAL A 14 10.53 -11.58 1.99
C VAL A 14 11.56 -12.04 0.96
N ASP A 15 11.65 -11.34 -0.17
CA ASP A 15 12.49 -11.68 -1.30
C ASP A 15 13.28 -10.47 -1.80
N PHE A 16 14.57 -10.43 -1.49
CA PHE A 16 15.49 -9.37 -1.94
C PHE A 16 15.71 -9.38 -3.46
N ASP A 17 15.49 -10.51 -4.13
CA ASP A 17 15.63 -10.61 -5.58
C ASP A 17 14.39 -10.09 -6.33
N ASN A 18 13.39 -9.53 -5.63
CA ASN A 18 12.22 -8.90 -6.22
C ASN A 18 12.53 -7.50 -6.78
N ASP A 19 12.99 -7.45 -8.02
CA ASP A 19 13.40 -6.23 -8.72
C ASP A 19 12.27 -5.20 -8.82
N ALA A 20 11.03 -5.63 -9.04
CA ALA A 20 9.87 -4.73 -9.12
C ALA A 20 9.56 -4.05 -7.78
N ALA A 21 9.75 -4.76 -6.65
CA ALA A 21 9.63 -4.21 -5.32
C ALA A 21 10.78 -3.23 -5.03
N PHE A 22 12.01 -3.60 -5.38
CA PHE A 22 13.20 -2.75 -5.24
C PHE A 22 13.02 -1.41 -5.95
N GLU A 23 12.71 -1.41 -7.23
CA GLU A 23 12.53 -0.17 -8.03
C GLU A 23 11.46 0.75 -7.44
N ARG A 24 10.39 0.19 -6.92
CA ARG A 24 9.29 0.95 -6.37
C ARG A 24 9.63 1.70 -5.10
N ILE A 25 10.46 1.11 -4.23
CA ILE A 25 10.68 1.63 -2.88
C ILE A 25 12.04 2.30 -2.67
N VAL A 26 13.04 2.02 -3.49
CA VAL A 26 14.43 2.45 -3.30
C VAL A 26 14.58 3.96 -3.08
N ASN A 27 13.74 4.78 -3.72
CA ASN A 27 13.74 6.24 -3.59
C ASN A 27 12.39 6.82 -3.11
N VAL A 28 11.57 6.02 -2.43
CA VAL A 28 10.32 6.47 -1.79
C VAL A 28 10.36 6.08 -0.31
N PRO A 29 10.42 7.02 0.63
CA PRO A 29 10.67 8.47 0.49
C PRO A 29 11.96 8.80 -0.27
N THR A 30 12.09 10.05 -0.71
CA THR A 30 13.27 10.50 -1.46
C THR A 30 14.56 10.35 -0.64
N ARG A 31 15.52 9.54 -1.14
CA ARG A 31 16.80 9.24 -0.50
C ARG A 31 18.01 9.74 -1.29
N GLY A 32 17.79 10.52 -2.34
CA GLY A 32 18.87 10.98 -3.23
C GLY A 32 19.33 9.94 -4.25
N ILE A 33 18.55 8.86 -4.42
CA ILE A 33 18.79 7.85 -5.45
C ILE A 33 17.98 8.24 -6.70
N GLY A 34 18.61 8.99 -7.60
CA GLY A 34 17.98 9.48 -8.82
C GLY A 34 18.01 8.46 -9.97
N ALA A 35 17.36 8.82 -11.08
CA ALA A 35 17.26 7.98 -12.28
C ALA A 35 18.63 7.47 -12.76
N LYS A 36 19.63 8.35 -12.85
CA LYS A 36 21.00 7.97 -13.27
C LYS A 36 21.63 6.89 -12.38
N THR A 37 21.36 6.93 -11.07
CA THR A 37 21.87 5.91 -10.13
C THR A 37 21.16 4.57 -10.37
N LEU A 38 19.84 4.61 -10.59
CA LEU A 38 19.05 3.41 -10.91
C LEU A 38 19.45 2.81 -12.25
N ASP A 39 19.74 3.63 -13.27
CA ASP A 39 20.20 3.14 -14.56
C ASP A 39 21.55 2.43 -14.42
N ASN A 40 22.48 2.96 -13.63
CA ASN A 40 23.74 2.27 -13.35
C ASN A 40 23.53 0.93 -12.63
N VAL A 41 22.58 0.87 -11.68
CA VAL A 41 22.22 -0.40 -11.00
C VAL A 41 21.67 -1.41 -12.00
N ARG A 42 20.77 -0.98 -12.90
CA ARG A 42 20.18 -1.83 -13.95
C ARG A 42 21.23 -2.34 -14.92
N GLU A 43 22.15 -1.47 -15.35
CA GLU A 43 23.24 -1.86 -16.26
C GLU A 43 24.15 -2.89 -15.59
N HIS A 44 24.53 -2.68 -14.34
CA HIS A 44 25.35 -3.62 -13.59
C HIS A 44 24.63 -4.96 -13.37
N ALA A 45 23.37 -4.93 -13.00
CA ALA A 45 22.55 -6.14 -12.84
C ALA A 45 22.47 -6.97 -14.12
N ARG A 46 22.27 -6.32 -15.27
CA ARG A 46 22.25 -6.98 -16.58
C ARG A 46 23.60 -7.54 -16.98
N ALA A 47 24.68 -6.80 -16.75
CA ALA A 47 26.05 -7.22 -17.11
C ALA A 47 26.48 -8.48 -16.35
N GLU A 48 26.15 -8.55 -15.06
CA GLU A 48 26.51 -9.65 -14.16
C GLU A 48 25.43 -10.73 -14.04
N ASN A 49 24.26 -10.53 -14.67
CA ASN A 49 23.09 -11.42 -14.58
C ASN A 49 22.65 -11.69 -13.14
N ILE A 50 22.54 -10.64 -12.35
CA ILE A 50 22.13 -10.64 -10.94
C ILE A 50 20.92 -9.72 -10.72
N SER A 51 20.28 -9.84 -9.53
CA SER A 51 19.18 -8.95 -9.13
C SER A 51 19.63 -7.51 -8.93
N LEU A 52 18.68 -6.57 -8.98
CA LEU A 52 18.94 -5.16 -8.68
C LEU A 52 19.44 -4.95 -7.26
N TRP A 53 19.00 -5.75 -6.31
CA TRP A 53 19.51 -5.72 -4.93
C TRP A 53 21.00 -6.05 -4.88
N LYS A 54 21.43 -7.19 -5.46
CA LYS A 54 22.83 -7.61 -5.50
C LYS A 54 23.72 -6.63 -6.27
N ALA A 55 23.20 -6.05 -7.35
CA ALA A 55 23.88 -5.00 -8.08
C ALA A 55 24.05 -3.72 -7.24
N ALA A 56 23.01 -3.32 -6.50
CA ALA A 56 23.07 -2.18 -5.59
C ALA A 56 24.06 -2.41 -4.45
N GLU A 57 24.10 -3.61 -3.86
CA GLU A 57 25.11 -3.99 -2.86
C GLU A 57 26.54 -3.89 -3.41
N SER A 58 26.77 -4.39 -4.61
CA SER A 58 28.07 -4.30 -5.26
C SER A 58 28.51 -2.86 -5.46
N ILE A 59 27.63 -2.00 -6.01
CA ILE A 59 27.89 -0.58 -6.25
C ILE A 59 28.06 0.20 -4.94
N SER A 60 27.35 -0.18 -3.89
CA SER A 60 27.40 0.49 -2.59
C SER A 60 28.74 0.36 -1.88
N LYS A 61 29.52 -0.66 -2.17
CA LYS A 61 30.86 -0.88 -1.61
C LYS A 61 31.88 0.18 -2.03
N ASP A 62 31.62 0.88 -3.13
CA ASP A 62 32.44 2.02 -3.57
C ASP A 62 31.97 3.31 -2.87
N ASN A 63 32.46 3.56 -1.66
CA ASN A 63 32.08 4.69 -0.79
C ASN A 63 32.53 6.09 -1.31
N LEU A 64 33.16 6.18 -2.44
CA LEU A 64 33.70 7.45 -2.95
C LEU A 64 32.63 8.37 -3.55
N LYS A 65 31.50 7.81 -4.02
CA LYS A 65 30.43 8.55 -4.68
C LYS A 65 29.25 8.79 -3.72
N LYS A 66 28.63 9.99 -3.81
CA LYS A 66 27.42 10.32 -3.04
C LYS A 66 26.27 9.36 -3.31
N SER A 67 26.14 8.87 -4.54
CA SER A 67 25.13 7.90 -4.96
C SER A 67 25.33 6.53 -4.29
N SER A 68 26.59 6.09 -4.14
CA SER A 68 26.91 4.83 -3.46
C SER A 68 26.54 4.88 -1.98
N ARG A 69 26.79 6.02 -1.32
CA ARG A 69 26.37 6.22 0.09
C ARG A 69 24.86 6.19 0.27
N ALA A 70 24.10 6.75 -0.68
CA ALA A 70 22.64 6.70 -0.64
C ALA A 70 22.12 5.27 -0.81
N LEU A 71 22.73 4.46 -1.68
CA LEU A 71 22.42 3.04 -1.85
C LEU A 71 22.80 2.23 -0.61
N SER A 72 24.01 2.45 -0.04
CA SER A 72 24.43 1.82 1.22
C SER A 72 23.41 2.04 2.32
N HIS A 73 23.01 3.27 2.54
CA HIS A 73 22.03 3.60 3.57
C HIS A 73 20.67 2.94 3.34
N PHE A 74 20.20 2.85 2.09
CA PHE A 74 18.96 2.13 1.77
C PHE A 74 19.10 0.63 2.07
N ILE A 75 20.19 0.01 1.67
CA ILE A 75 20.48 -1.41 1.90
C ILE A 75 20.56 -1.70 3.41
N GLU A 76 21.26 -0.84 4.17
CA GLU A 76 21.37 -0.95 5.62
C GLU A 76 19.99 -0.91 6.29
N ILE A 77 19.13 0.05 5.92
CA ILE A 77 17.76 0.15 6.45
C ILE A 77 16.98 -1.14 6.20
N VAL A 78 16.99 -1.66 4.98
CA VAL A 78 16.18 -2.83 4.62
C VAL A 78 16.75 -4.10 5.24
N SER A 79 18.08 -4.25 5.29
CA SER A 79 18.73 -5.40 5.93
C SER A 79 18.49 -5.42 7.45
N GLN A 80 18.56 -4.25 8.09
CA GLN A 80 18.26 -4.10 9.51
C GLN A 80 16.79 -4.42 9.79
N LEU A 81 15.86 -3.91 8.98
CA LEU A 81 14.44 -4.23 9.09
C LEU A 81 14.17 -5.73 9.02
N LYS A 82 14.84 -6.45 8.09
CA LYS A 82 14.68 -7.89 7.99
C LYS A 82 15.12 -8.59 9.28
N ALA A 83 16.26 -8.19 9.85
CA ALA A 83 16.75 -8.76 11.09
C ALA A 83 15.84 -8.44 12.28
N ASP A 84 15.36 -7.19 12.37
CA ASP A 84 14.52 -6.72 13.48
C ASP A 84 13.10 -7.31 13.44
N THR A 85 12.64 -7.78 12.27
CA THR A 85 11.28 -8.31 12.09
C THR A 85 11.19 -9.84 12.11
N GLU A 86 12.32 -10.56 12.19
CA GLU A 86 12.39 -12.02 12.06
C GLU A 86 11.55 -12.81 13.09
N ASN A 87 11.26 -12.22 14.27
CA ASN A 87 10.50 -12.87 15.35
C ASN A 87 9.34 -11.99 15.86
N LYS A 88 8.85 -11.05 15.05
CA LYS A 88 7.76 -10.15 15.41
C LYS A 88 6.45 -10.60 14.78
N GLY A 89 5.33 -10.29 15.45
CA GLY A 89 4.00 -10.45 14.87
C GLY A 89 3.75 -9.48 13.71
N LEU A 90 2.83 -9.82 12.82
CA LEU A 90 2.56 -9.04 11.59
C LEU A 90 2.33 -7.56 11.86
N GLY A 91 1.52 -7.21 12.85
CA GLY A 91 1.26 -5.80 13.18
C GLY A 91 2.53 -5.04 13.56
N GLU A 92 3.44 -5.67 14.33
CA GLU A 92 4.72 -5.09 14.72
C GLU A 92 5.64 -4.94 13.50
N ILE A 93 5.65 -5.90 12.58
CA ILE A 93 6.41 -5.85 11.32
C ILE A 93 5.95 -4.65 10.49
N PHE A 94 4.63 -4.46 10.35
CA PHE A 94 4.07 -3.35 9.58
C PHE A 94 4.39 -1.99 10.21
N ASP A 95 4.24 -1.86 11.53
CA ASP A 95 4.58 -0.62 12.23
C ASP A 95 6.07 -0.28 12.10
N GLU A 96 6.95 -1.26 12.26
CA GLU A 96 8.40 -1.11 12.09
C GLU A 96 8.76 -0.64 10.67
N ILE A 97 8.20 -1.28 9.64
CA ILE A 97 8.40 -0.91 8.24
C ILE A 97 7.98 0.55 8.00
N ILE A 98 6.80 0.94 8.45
CA ILE A 98 6.25 2.28 8.25
C ILE A 98 7.11 3.34 8.93
N ASN A 99 7.56 3.10 10.15
CA ASN A 99 8.35 4.05 10.92
C ASN A 99 9.80 4.11 10.41
N THR A 100 10.49 2.98 10.31
CA THR A 100 11.92 2.90 9.94
C THR A 100 12.17 3.34 8.52
N THR A 101 11.27 3.05 7.58
CA THR A 101 11.41 3.55 6.20
C THR A 101 11.05 5.03 6.02
N GLY A 102 10.53 5.70 7.07
CA GLY A 102 10.11 7.09 7.03
C GLY A 102 8.82 7.34 6.23
N LEU A 103 8.01 6.32 6.01
CA LEU A 103 6.80 6.43 5.20
C LEU A 103 5.73 7.29 5.91
N LYS A 104 5.62 7.17 7.23
CA LYS A 104 4.72 7.98 8.06
C LYS A 104 5.04 9.47 7.95
N ASP A 105 6.31 9.83 8.10
CA ASP A 105 6.77 11.22 7.98
C ASP A 105 6.65 11.76 6.56
N PHE A 106 6.83 10.90 5.56
CA PHE A 106 6.67 11.26 4.16
C PHE A 106 5.22 11.68 3.87
N HIS A 107 4.23 10.92 4.33
CA HIS A 107 2.83 11.27 4.14
C HIS A 107 2.36 12.39 5.08
N ALA A 108 2.93 12.53 6.27
CA ALA A 108 2.64 13.65 7.16
C ALA A 108 3.02 15.02 6.57
N LYS A 109 4.00 15.06 5.65
CA LYS A 109 4.41 16.27 4.94
C LYS A 109 3.49 16.63 3.76
N GLU A 110 2.62 15.74 3.33
CA GLU A 110 1.65 16.05 2.28
C GLU A 110 0.58 17.01 2.85
N PRO A 111 0.34 18.17 2.20
CA PRO A 111 -0.61 19.14 2.71
C PRO A 111 -2.06 18.68 2.54
N GLY A 112 -2.91 19.06 3.50
CA GLY A 112 -4.35 18.87 3.43
C GLY A 112 -4.82 17.48 3.84
N GLU A 113 -6.07 17.19 3.48
CA GLU A 113 -6.80 15.97 3.83
C GLU A 113 -6.16 14.68 3.29
N LYS A 114 -5.49 14.81 2.14
CA LYS A 114 -4.83 13.70 1.47
C LYS A 114 -3.69 13.07 2.28
N GLY A 115 -2.88 13.89 2.95
CA GLY A 115 -1.81 13.41 3.84
C GLY A 115 -2.37 12.76 5.10
N ARG A 116 -3.45 13.33 5.65
CA ARG A 116 -4.15 12.79 6.83
C ARG A 116 -4.77 11.43 6.52
N SER A 117 -5.52 11.32 5.44
CA SER A 117 -6.14 10.06 5.00
C SER A 117 -5.11 8.97 4.75
N ARG A 118 -3.97 9.30 4.16
CA ARG A 118 -2.89 8.30 3.94
C ARG A 118 -2.27 7.82 5.25
N LYS A 119 -2.12 8.71 6.24
CA LYS A 119 -1.65 8.32 7.56
C LYS A 119 -2.66 7.41 8.26
N GLU A 120 -3.94 7.76 8.22
CA GLU A 120 -5.03 6.94 8.77
C GLU A 120 -5.05 5.55 8.13
N ASN A 121 -4.91 5.46 6.80
CA ASN A 121 -4.82 4.19 6.09
C ASN A 121 -3.60 3.34 6.50
N LEU A 122 -2.47 3.96 6.83
CA LEU A 122 -1.31 3.22 7.35
C LEU A 122 -1.57 2.66 8.75
N GLU A 123 -2.23 3.43 9.61
CA GLU A 123 -2.61 2.99 10.96
C GLU A 123 -3.68 1.87 10.90
N GLU A 124 -4.62 1.95 9.97
CA GLU A 124 -5.60 0.89 9.70
C GLU A 124 -4.95 -0.39 9.19
N LEU A 125 -3.94 -0.28 8.31
CA LEU A 125 -3.18 -1.43 7.83
C LEU A 125 -2.45 -2.15 8.98
N VAL A 126 -1.81 -1.41 9.89
CA VAL A 126 -1.18 -2.00 11.08
C VAL A 126 -2.21 -2.72 11.93
N SER A 127 -3.40 -2.13 12.12
CA SER A 127 -4.50 -2.74 12.87
C SER A 127 -5.00 -4.03 12.21
N ALA A 128 -5.20 -4.01 10.90
CA ALA A 128 -5.61 -5.19 10.12
C ALA A 128 -4.57 -6.32 10.21
N ALA A 129 -3.28 -5.98 10.05
CA ALA A 129 -2.19 -6.95 10.20
C ALA A 129 -2.09 -7.52 11.62
N SER A 130 -2.36 -6.69 12.65
CA SER A 130 -2.37 -7.16 14.06
C SER A 130 -3.52 -8.12 14.36
N GLY A 131 -4.63 -8.00 13.65
CA GLY A 131 -5.81 -8.87 13.78
C GLY A 131 -5.82 -10.04 12.81
N PHE A 132 -4.80 -10.16 11.96
CA PHE A 132 -4.74 -11.21 10.96
C PHE A 132 -4.56 -12.57 11.62
N ASN A 133 -5.36 -13.53 11.18
CA ASN A 133 -5.28 -14.93 11.61
C ASN A 133 -5.57 -15.78 10.37
N PRO A 134 -4.62 -16.58 9.90
CA PRO A 134 -4.83 -17.47 8.75
C PRO A 134 -6.01 -18.41 9.01
N ILE A 135 -6.94 -18.53 8.07
CA ILE A 135 -8.15 -19.36 8.19
C ILE A 135 -8.15 -20.40 7.07
N GLY A 136 -8.65 -21.60 7.36
CA GLY A 136 -8.81 -22.67 6.39
C GLY A 136 -7.51 -23.37 6.00
N GLU A 137 -7.30 -23.60 4.70
CA GLU A 137 -6.11 -24.29 4.17
C GLU A 137 -4.81 -23.53 4.47
N ASP A 138 -4.88 -22.22 4.61
CA ASP A 138 -3.73 -21.37 4.95
C ASP A 138 -3.28 -21.52 6.42
N ALA A 139 -4.10 -22.10 7.31
CA ALA A 139 -3.73 -22.34 8.71
C ALA A 139 -2.71 -23.50 8.88
N ASP A 140 -2.66 -24.41 7.91
CA ASP A 140 -1.74 -25.55 7.87
C ASP A 140 -0.57 -25.33 6.89
N ASP A 141 -0.41 -24.09 6.36
CA ASP A 141 0.64 -23.73 5.42
C ASP A 141 1.97 -23.49 6.16
N ASP A 142 3.02 -24.17 5.72
CA ASP A 142 4.39 -23.99 6.26
C ASP A 142 5.05 -22.65 5.87
N ARG A 143 4.34 -21.81 5.09
CA ARG A 143 4.82 -20.47 4.70
C ARG A 143 4.80 -19.52 5.88
N ASN A 144 5.66 -18.49 5.80
CA ASN A 144 5.66 -17.40 6.78
C ASN A 144 4.29 -16.65 6.75
N GLU A 145 3.77 -16.33 7.93
CA GLU A 145 2.52 -15.57 8.12
C GLU A 145 2.48 -14.26 7.29
N LEU A 146 3.63 -13.60 7.11
CA LEU A 146 3.76 -12.44 6.26
C LEU A 146 3.52 -12.77 4.78
N GLU A 147 4.00 -13.91 4.28
CA GLU A 147 3.77 -14.35 2.90
C GLU A 147 2.30 -14.65 2.66
N ILE A 148 1.66 -15.35 3.59
CA ILE A 148 0.22 -15.67 3.52
C ILE A 148 -0.60 -14.39 3.50
N PHE A 149 -0.32 -13.44 4.41
CA PHE A 149 -1.00 -12.14 4.44
C PHE A 149 -0.82 -11.35 3.13
N LEU A 150 0.40 -11.38 2.57
CA LEU A 150 0.69 -10.68 1.30
C LEU A 150 -0.04 -11.30 0.12
N ASP A 151 -0.18 -12.62 0.10
CA ASP A 151 -0.92 -13.32 -0.95
C ASP A 151 -2.42 -13.04 -0.84
N GLN A 152 -3.01 -13.12 0.34
CA GLN A 152 -4.41 -12.77 0.58
C GLN A 152 -4.68 -11.30 0.24
N ALA A 153 -3.85 -10.37 0.70
CA ALA A 153 -3.99 -8.95 0.36
C ALA A 153 -3.79 -8.66 -1.14
N SER A 154 -3.04 -9.52 -1.86
CA SER A 154 -2.91 -9.43 -3.33
C SER A 154 -4.17 -9.91 -4.03
N LEU A 155 -4.77 -10.99 -3.56
CA LEU A 155 -6.04 -11.53 -4.04
C LEU A 155 -7.15 -10.51 -3.79
N ASP A 156 -7.30 -10.01 -2.57
CA ASP A 156 -8.28 -8.97 -2.23
C ASP A 156 -8.13 -7.70 -3.08
N ALA A 157 -6.90 -7.32 -3.43
CA ALA A 157 -6.65 -6.15 -4.29
C ALA A 157 -6.94 -6.41 -5.78
N GLY A 158 -6.96 -7.67 -6.21
CA GLY A 158 -7.21 -8.11 -7.60
C GLY A 158 -8.60 -8.66 -7.85
N GLU A 159 -9.18 -9.31 -6.85
CA GLU A 159 -10.43 -10.08 -6.95
C GLU A 159 -11.69 -9.32 -6.49
N ASN A 160 -11.59 -8.05 -6.13
CA ASN A 160 -12.79 -7.24 -5.86
C ASN A 160 -13.63 -6.92 -7.12
N GLN A 161 -13.43 -7.68 -8.18
CA GLN A 161 -14.36 -7.80 -9.30
C GLN A 161 -14.75 -9.27 -9.41
N ALA A 162 -15.91 -9.63 -8.84
CA ALA A 162 -16.58 -10.85 -9.24
C ALA A 162 -16.58 -10.92 -10.76
N ASP A 163 -16.25 -12.07 -11.33
CA ASP A 163 -16.35 -12.29 -12.77
C ASP A 163 -17.74 -11.85 -13.23
N ILE A 164 -17.82 -11.24 -14.42
CA ILE A 164 -19.08 -10.69 -14.98
C ILE A 164 -20.22 -11.73 -15.01
N ASP A 165 -19.87 -13.01 -14.93
CA ASP A 165 -20.80 -14.14 -14.95
C ASP A 165 -21.11 -14.72 -13.54
N GLU A 166 -20.58 -14.12 -12.46
CA GLU A 166 -20.82 -14.57 -11.09
C GLU A 166 -22.00 -13.82 -10.47
N ASP A 167 -23.01 -14.56 -9.96
CA ASP A 167 -24.17 -13.99 -9.25
C ASP A 167 -23.74 -13.52 -7.85
N ALA A 168 -23.11 -12.35 -7.79
CA ALA A 168 -22.53 -11.79 -6.59
C ALA A 168 -22.97 -10.34 -6.35
N ILE A 169 -23.10 -9.97 -5.06
CA ILE A 169 -23.31 -8.58 -4.66
C ILE A 169 -21.99 -7.83 -4.73
N GLN A 170 -21.96 -6.76 -5.52
CA GLN A 170 -20.79 -5.88 -5.58
C GLN A 170 -20.85 -4.83 -4.47
N MET A 171 -19.89 -4.87 -3.57
CA MET A 171 -19.73 -3.88 -2.49
C MET A 171 -18.57 -2.93 -2.84
N MET A 172 -18.83 -1.62 -2.77
CA MET A 172 -17.81 -0.62 -3.09
C MET A 172 -18.08 0.70 -2.37
N THR A 173 -17.07 1.57 -2.35
CA THR A 173 -17.26 2.94 -1.87
C THR A 173 -17.94 3.80 -2.93
N LEU A 174 -18.60 4.89 -2.51
CA LEU A 174 -19.21 5.85 -3.43
C LEU A 174 -18.19 6.47 -4.41
N HIS A 175 -16.93 6.65 -3.96
CA HIS A 175 -15.87 7.14 -4.85
C HIS A 175 -15.50 6.12 -5.93
N SER A 176 -15.47 4.84 -5.57
CA SER A 176 -15.16 3.75 -6.52
C SER A 176 -16.29 3.52 -7.53
N ALA A 177 -17.52 3.86 -7.16
CA ALA A 177 -18.70 3.73 -8.02
C ALA A 177 -18.76 4.79 -9.15
N LYS A 178 -17.88 5.79 -9.14
CA LYS A 178 -17.86 6.83 -10.17
C LYS A 178 -17.57 6.23 -11.56
N GLY A 179 -18.51 6.44 -12.49
CA GLY A 179 -18.41 5.92 -13.86
C GLY A 179 -18.99 4.54 -14.10
N LEU A 180 -19.42 3.84 -13.03
CA LEU A 180 -20.13 2.58 -13.12
C LEU A 180 -21.63 2.81 -13.07
N GLU A 181 -22.43 1.84 -13.53
CA GLU A 181 -23.89 1.85 -13.45
C GLU A 181 -24.41 0.44 -13.16
N PHE A 182 -25.46 0.36 -12.34
CA PHE A 182 -26.03 -0.92 -11.87
C PHE A 182 -27.55 -0.89 -11.97
N PRO A 183 -28.21 -2.01 -12.33
CA PRO A 183 -29.67 -2.08 -12.33
C PRO A 183 -30.27 -1.75 -10.95
N LEU A 184 -29.62 -2.21 -9.89
CA LEU A 184 -30.09 -2.08 -8.52
C LEU A 184 -28.93 -1.58 -7.63
N VAL A 185 -29.19 -0.52 -6.84
CA VAL A 185 -28.21 0.05 -5.89
C VAL A 185 -28.81 0.14 -4.49
N PHE A 186 -28.06 -0.29 -3.49
CA PHE A 186 -28.34 -0.04 -2.09
C PHE A 186 -27.30 0.95 -1.55
N MET A 187 -27.75 2.13 -1.09
CA MET A 187 -26.88 3.10 -0.41
C MET A 187 -27.01 2.90 1.09
N ALA A 188 -26.07 2.18 1.68
CA ALA A 188 -26.04 1.93 3.11
C ALA A 188 -25.38 3.09 3.88
N GLY A 189 -25.84 3.30 5.14
CA GLY A 189 -25.23 4.29 6.03
C GLY A 189 -25.59 5.74 5.76
N CYS A 190 -26.71 6.02 5.09
CA CYS A 190 -27.21 7.38 4.88
C CYS A 190 -27.85 7.93 6.15
N GLU A 191 -27.03 8.25 7.14
CA GLU A 191 -27.44 8.80 8.44
C GLU A 191 -26.46 9.86 8.93
N GLU A 192 -26.95 10.83 9.72
CA GLU A 192 -26.10 11.89 10.25
C GLU A 192 -24.93 11.36 11.07
N GLY A 193 -23.72 11.85 10.73
CA GLY A 193 -22.48 11.46 11.39
C GLY A 193 -21.74 10.31 10.69
N LEU A 194 -22.42 9.52 9.87
CA LEU A 194 -21.80 8.51 9.02
C LEU A 194 -21.74 9.00 7.56
N PHE A 195 -22.88 9.36 7.00
CA PHE A 195 -22.97 9.99 5.66
C PHE A 195 -24.14 10.98 5.61
N PRO A 196 -23.89 12.31 5.67
CA PRO A 196 -22.58 12.97 5.67
C PRO A 196 -21.77 12.72 6.94
N HIS A 197 -20.43 12.59 6.78
CA HIS A 197 -19.54 12.31 7.89
C HIS A 197 -19.54 13.45 8.91
N LYS A 198 -19.49 13.13 10.22
CA LYS A 198 -19.58 14.10 11.31
C LYS A 198 -18.63 15.30 11.16
N ARG A 199 -17.40 15.08 10.67
CA ARG A 199 -16.43 16.15 10.44
C ARG A 199 -16.82 17.08 9.29
N SER A 200 -17.55 16.58 8.29
CA SER A 200 -17.99 17.35 7.12
C SER A 200 -19.14 18.29 7.47
N LEU A 201 -19.87 18.06 8.57
CA LEU A 201 -20.96 18.91 9.00
C LEU A 201 -20.50 20.30 9.46
N GLU A 202 -19.26 20.42 9.92
CA GLU A 202 -18.69 21.67 10.45
C GLU A 202 -18.08 22.57 9.35
N ASP A 203 -17.81 22.02 8.14
CA ASP A 203 -17.22 22.76 7.01
C ASP A 203 -18.17 22.73 5.81
N PRO A 204 -18.72 23.91 5.39
CA PRO A 204 -19.61 24.01 4.23
C PRO A 204 -19.02 23.44 2.92
N ARG A 205 -17.71 23.49 2.74
CA ARG A 205 -17.04 22.94 1.55
C ARG A 205 -17.02 21.42 1.58
N GLN A 206 -16.72 20.85 2.74
CA GLN A 206 -16.73 19.39 2.92
C GLN A 206 -18.17 18.86 2.82
N LEU A 207 -19.14 19.55 3.39
CA LEU A 207 -20.54 19.18 3.26
C LEU A 207 -21.02 19.25 1.78
N ALA A 208 -20.53 20.21 1.01
CA ALA A 208 -20.82 20.28 -0.43
C ALA A 208 -20.22 19.11 -1.20
N GLU A 209 -19.05 18.61 -0.79
CA GLU A 209 -18.42 17.43 -1.40
C GLU A 209 -19.18 16.15 -1.04
N GLU A 210 -19.58 15.97 0.21
CA GLU A 210 -20.45 14.85 0.65
C GLU A 210 -21.77 14.83 -0.17
N ARG A 211 -22.34 16.00 -0.43
CA ARG A 211 -23.55 16.13 -1.27
C ARG A 211 -23.29 15.71 -2.71
N ARG A 212 -22.13 16.06 -3.30
CA ARG A 212 -21.73 15.61 -4.64
C ARG A 212 -21.54 14.10 -4.68
N LEU A 213 -20.94 13.56 -3.64
CA LEU A 213 -20.72 12.12 -3.50
C LEU A 213 -22.05 11.36 -3.37
N CYS A 214 -23.00 11.92 -2.62
CA CYS A 214 -24.37 11.41 -2.57
C CYS A 214 -25.03 11.39 -3.95
N TYR A 215 -24.92 12.48 -4.69
CA TYR A 215 -25.42 12.57 -6.06
C TYR A 215 -24.79 11.50 -6.97
N VAL A 216 -23.49 11.28 -6.85
CA VAL A 216 -22.80 10.20 -7.59
C VAL A 216 -23.44 8.86 -7.26
N GLY A 217 -23.61 8.51 -5.97
CA GLY A 217 -24.23 7.26 -5.55
C GLY A 217 -25.64 7.06 -6.11
N ILE A 218 -26.50 8.06 -5.97
CA ILE A 218 -27.87 8.05 -6.47
C ILE A 218 -27.90 7.78 -7.99
N THR A 219 -27.01 8.45 -8.73
CA THR A 219 -26.97 8.34 -10.20
C THR A 219 -26.34 7.04 -10.70
N ARG A 220 -25.90 6.15 -9.83
CA ARG A 220 -25.42 4.80 -10.23
C ARG A 220 -26.55 3.82 -10.47
N ALA A 221 -27.74 4.10 -9.94
CA ALA A 221 -28.91 3.24 -10.14
C ALA A 221 -29.55 3.48 -11.51
N MET A 222 -29.63 2.42 -12.32
CA MET A 222 -30.34 2.44 -13.61
C MET A 222 -31.85 2.25 -13.43
N GLU A 223 -32.26 1.36 -12.51
CA GLU A 223 -33.67 1.00 -12.34
C GLU A 223 -34.19 1.28 -10.92
N ARG A 224 -33.44 0.88 -9.90
CA ARG A 224 -33.88 0.97 -8.48
C ARG A 224 -32.77 1.41 -7.54
N LEU A 225 -33.14 2.27 -6.61
CA LEU A 225 -32.30 2.74 -5.52
C LEU A 225 -33.01 2.50 -4.17
N TYR A 226 -32.25 1.98 -3.20
CA TYR A 226 -32.70 1.78 -1.83
C TYR A 226 -31.75 2.42 -0.83
#